data_5e156b50bb7642852c335b69c7238b68
#
_entry.id   5e156b50bb7642852c335b69c7238b68
#
_cell.length_a   1.000
_cell.length_b   1.000
_cell.length_c   1.000
_cell.angle_alpha   90.00
_cell.angle_beta   90.00
_cell.angle_gamma   90.00
#
_symmetry.space_group_name_H-M   'P 1'
#
loop_
_entity.id
_entity.type
_entity.pdbx_description
1 polymer ?
#
loop_
_entity_poly.entity_id
_entity_poly.type
_entity_poly.pdbx_seq_one_letter_code
_entity_poly.pdbx_strand_id
1 'polypeptide(L)'
;MSLETEYSPSSVAHHSVPWYIEQYGAKSASTRNALGENLRKVDYGTHEDEYLLLAQHSPEAPLLVFIHGGYWKALSADECCMWASDALARGISFASINYTLAPHATLAHIVQQCRSALLWLEQHSQLTPQRTVISGSSAGAHLAAMCSTSDPSNNFITGAVLLSGVYDLRPLLHTTVNDPLQLTQDEAIGLSPQLQAVSPIAQVVVAWGEHETNSFKDQSHDYAEHLTAGGCNVAQIEVEERDHFDVIYDLITPATPLGDATLQLLLR
;
A
#
# COMPACT_ATOMS: atom_id res chain seq x y z
N MET A 1 -13.75 -21.70 7.98
CA MET A 1 -12.42 -21.62 8.65
C MET A 1 -12.57 -20.84 9.97
N SER A 2 -11.61 -20.93 10.89
CA SER A 2 -11.61 -20.05 12.07
C SER A 2 -11.28 -18.61 11.67
N LEU A 3 -11.64 -17.62 12.50
CA LEU A 3 -11.30 -16.22 12.24
C LEU A 3 -9.79 -16.03 12.10
N GLU A 4 -8.99 -16.70 12.93
CA GLU A 4 -7.52 -16.72 12.85
C GLU A 4 -7.03 -17.21 11.48
N THR A 5 -7.63 -18.27 10.94
CA THR A 5 -7.27 -18.82 9.64
C THR A 5 -7.66 -17.87 8.50
N GLU A 6 -8.83 -17.25 8.59
CA GLU A 6 -9.35 -16.31 7.58
C GLU A 6 -8.46 -15.05 7.49
N TYR A 7 -7.93 -14.56 8.62
CA TYR A 7 -6.98 -13.44 8.65
C TYR A 7 -5.51 -13.88 8.62
N SER A 8 -5.25 -15.14 8.22
CA SER A 8 -3.91 -15.68 7.95
C SER A 8 -3.74 -15.97 6.45
N PRO A 9 -3.31 -15.00 5.61
CA PRO A 9 -3.19 -15.19 4.16
C PRO A 9 -2.31 -16.38 3.77
N SER A 10 -1.34 -16.71 4.62
CA SER A 10 -0.47 -17.88 4.43
C SER A 10 -1.20 -19.24 4.44
N SER A 11 -2.46 -19.27 4.93
CA SER A 11 -3.25 -20.50 4.98
C SER A 11 -3.66 -21.04 3.61
N VAL A 12 -3.65 -20.18 2.59
CA VAL A 12 -4.01 -20.50 1.20
C VAL A 12 -2.95 -20.07 0.17
N ALA A 13 -1.80 -19.60 0.64
CA ALA A 13 -0.72 -19.12 -0.22
C ALA A 13 0.00 -20.26 -0.97
N HIS A 14 0.51 -19.97 -2.16
CA HIS A 14 1.24 -20.93 -3.00
C HIS A 14 2.60 -21.33 -2.40
N HIS A 15 3.22 -20.41 -1.65
CA HIS A 15 4.53 -20.60 -1.01
C HIS A 15 4.51 -20.16 0.46
N SER A 16 5.56 -20.47 1.20
CA SER A 16 5.72 -20.01 2.57
C SER A 16 5.99 -18.49 2.66
N VAL A 17 5.58 -17.84 3.74
CA VAL A 17 5.83 -16.41 3.97
C VAL A 17 7.33 -16.06 3.88
N PRO A 18 8.25 -16.83 4.48
CA PRO A 18 9.69 -16.58 4.32
C PRO A 18 10.16 -16.58 2.86
N TRP A 19 9.61 -17.47 2.02
CA TRP A 19 9.92 -17.48 0.59
C TRP A 19 9.53 -16.17 -0.10
N TYR A 20 8.32 -15.65 0.16
CA TYR A 20 7.88 -14.37 -0.42
C TYR A 20 8.76 -13.20 0.04
N ILE A 21 9.08 -13.13 1.34
CA ILE A 21 9.98 -12.09 1.89
C ILE A 21 11.36 -12.15 1.22
N GLU A 22 11.91 -13.34 1.00
CA GLU A 22 13.17 -13.51 0.26
C GLU A 22 13.05 -13.00 -1.18
N GLN A 23 11.93 -13.32 -1.88
CA GLN A 23 11.72 -12.84 -3.26
C GLN A 23 11.59 -11.31 -3.31
N TYR A 24 10.84 -10.70 -2.39
CA TYR A 24 10.74 -9.23 -2.30
C TYR A 24 12.10 -8.59 -2.07
N GLY A 25 12.86 -9.10 -1.10
CA GLY A 25 14.20 -8.63 -0.79
C GLY A 25 15.15 -8.75 -1.97
N ALA A 26 15.17 -9.91 -2.65
CA ALA A 26 16.03 -10.17 -3.81
C ALA A 26 15.70 -9.25 -4.99
N LYS A 27 14.41 -9.10 -5.34
CA LYS A 27 13.96 -8.20 -6.43
C LYS A 27 14.27 -6.74 -6.11
N SER A 28 14.00 -6.30 -4.87
CA SER A 28 14.29 -4.94 -4.44
C SER A 28 15.79 -4.67 -4.35
N ALA A 29 16.60 -5.62 -3.90
CA ALA A 29 18.06 -5.50 -3.90
C ALA A 29 18.62 -5.37 -5.33
N SER A 30 18.09 -6.15 -6.27
CA SER A 30 18.44 -6.02 -7.69
C SER A 30 18.13 -4.61 -8.22
N THR A 31 16.95 -4.08 -7.90
CA THR A 31 16.53 -2.73 -8.29
C THR A 31 17.42 -1.65 -7.64
N ARG A 32 17.72 -1.75 -6.34
CA ARG A 32 18.63 -0.82 -5.65
C ARG A 32 20.02 -0.83 -6.28
N ASN A 33 20.54 -2.01 -6.60
CA ASN A 33 21.84 -2.15 -7.26
C ASN A 33 21.86 -1.54 -8.67
N ALA A 34 20.79 -1.75 -9.44
CA ALA A 34 20.68 -1.21 -10.80
C ALA A 34 20.53 0.32 -10.82
N LEU A 35 19.83 0.90 -9.88
CA LEU A 35 19.58 2.34 -9.80
C LEU A 35 20.70 3.11 -9.09
N GLY A 36 21.41 2.48 -8.15
CA GLY A 36 22.46 3.13 -7.37
C GLY A 36 21.97 4.44 -6.74
N GLU A 37 22.67 5.53 -7.03
CA GLU A 37 22.36 6.88 -6.52
C GLU A 37 21.03 7.47 -7.06
N ASN A 38 20.44 6.87 -8.10
CA ASN A 38 19.14 7.29 -8.62
C ASN A 38 17.97 6.83 -7.75
N LEU A 39 18.20 5.93 -6.79
CA LEU A 39 17.24 5.59 -5.74
C LEU A 39 17.77 6.08 -4.39
N ARG A 40 17.32 7.25 -3.98
CA ARG A 40 17.82 7.93 -2.79
C ARG A 40 17.01 7.55 -1.54
N LYS A 41 17.70 7.27 -0.44
CA LYS A 41 17.08 7.25 0.89
C LYS A 41 16.94 8.69 1.37
N VAL A 42 15.74 9.08 1.78
CA VAL A 42 15.42 10.44 2.23
C VAL A 42 14.63 10.36 3.53
N ASP A 43 15.10 11.06 4.56
CA ASP A 43 14.42 11.12 5.84
C ASP A 43 13.28 12.15 5.76
N TYR A 44 12.06 11.75 6.12
CA TYR A 44 10.90 12.63 6.22
C TYR A 44 10.57 13.03 7.65
N GLY A 45 11.26 12.46 8.64
CA GLY A 45 11.13 12.74 10.06
C GLY A 45 12.45 12.58 10.79
N THR A 46 12.40 12.47 12.13
CA THR A 46 13.57 12.40 12.99
C THR A 46 13.92 11.01 13.50
N HIS A 47 12.99 10.06 13.37
CA HIS A 47 13.23 8.67 13.75
C HIS A 47 13.95 7.93 12.60
N GLU A 48 14.79 6.96 12.93
CA GLU A 48 15.55 6.19 11.92
C GLU A 48 14.69 5.45 10.91
N ASP A 49 13.44 5.12 11.27
CA ASP A 49 12.46 4.47 10.40
C ASP A 49 11.64 5.48 9.58
N GLU A 50 11.73 6.78 9.88
CA GLU A 50 11.01 7.83 9.16
C GLU A 50 11.74 8.24 7.88
N TYR A 51 11.89 7.29 6.96
CA TYR A 51 12.50 7.52 5.65
C TYR A 51 11.63 6.97 4.51
N LEU A 52 11.94 7.43 3.31
CA LEU A 52 11.42 6.87 2.07
C LEU A 52 12.55 6.63 1.06
N LEU A 53 12.35 5.70 0.15
CA LEU A 53 13.21 5.49 -1.01
C LEU A 53 12.59 6.21 -2.20
N LEU A 54 13.28 7.18 -2.78
CA LEU A 54 12.80 8.03 -3.87
C LEU A 54 13.63 7.84 -5.14
N ALA A 55 12.98 7.41 -6.21
CA ALA A 55 13.50 7.41 -7.57
C ALA A 55 12.74 8.46 -8.39
N GLN A 56 13.41 9.52 -8.82
CA GLN A 56 12.81 10.66 -9.50
C GLN A 56 13.16 10.62 -11.00
N HIS A 57 12.12 10.68 -11.87
CA HIS A 57 12.31 10.78 -13.32
C HIS A 57 12.46 12.24 -13.75
N SER A 58 11.43 13.05 -13.60
CA SER A 58 11.44 14.51 -13.80
C SER A 58 10.52 15.17 -12.78
N PRO A 59 10.61 16.50 -12.59
CA PRO A 59 9.73 17.19 -11.63
C PRO A 59 8.23 16.97 -11.89
N GLU A 60 7.81 16.99 -13.16
CA GLU A 60 6.40 16.88 -13.56
C GLU A 60 5.95 15.43 -13.83
N ALA A 61 6.87 14.47 -13.75
CA ALA A 61 6.54 13.06 -13.97
C ALA A 61 5.46 12.59 -12.97
N PRO A 62 4.51 11.76 -13.40
CA PRO A 62 3.60 11.13 -12.45
C PRO A 62 4.37 10.39 -11.37
N LEU A 63 3.79 10.35 -10.17
CA LEU A 63 4.42 9.73 -9.00
C LEU A 63 3.59 8.53 -8.53
N LEU A 64 4.24 7.37 -8.44
CA LEU A 64 3.72 6.19 -7.74
C LEU A 64 4.33 6.13 -6.34
N VAL A 65 3.48 6.23 -5.32
CA VAL A 65 3.88 6.06 -3.92
C VAL A 65 3.42 4.68 -3.45
N PHE A 66 4.33 3.89 -2.90
CA PHE A 66 4.03 2.56 -2.38
C PHE A 66 4.24 2.49 -0.87
N ILE A 67 3.31 1.86 -0.15
CA ILE A 67 3.40 1.56 1.28
C ILE A 67 3.40 0.04 1.46
N HIS A 68 4.41 -0.47 2.15
CA HIS A 68 4.57 -1.91 2.35
C HIS A 68 3.56 -2.52 3.33
N GLY A 69 3.31 -3.81 3.16
CA GLY A 69 2.48 -4.63 4.04
C GLY A 69 3.22 -5.18 5.26
N GLY A 70 2.85 -6.40 5.67
CA GLY A 70 3.49 -7.12 6.77
C GLY A 70 2.78 -6.93 8.11
N TYR A 71 1.47 -6.74 8.11
CA TYR A 71 0.66 -6.55 9.33
C TYR A 71 1.22 -5.51 10.29
N TRP A 72 1.78 -4.41 9.74
CA TRP A 72 2.40 -3.29 10.48
C TRP A 72 3.56 -3.68 11.40
N LYS A 73 4.04 -4.93 11.34
CA LYS A 73 5.08 -5.52 12.22
C LYS A 73 6.26 -6.16 11.49
N ALA A 74 6.26 -6.12 10.16
CA ALA A 74 7.28 -6.74 9.32
C ALA A 74 7.46 -5.98 8.01
N LEU A 75 8.54 -6.28 7.29
CA LEU A 75 8.98 -5.64 6.06
C LEU A 75 9.46 -4.20 6.26
N SER A 76 9.95 -3.61 5.19
CA SER A 76 10.42 -2.24 5.10
C SER A 76 10.33 -1.74 3.66
N ALA A 77 10.57 -0.45 3.45
CA ALA A 77 10.72 0.11 2.12
C ALA A 77 11.85 -0.54 1.33
N ASP A 78 12.89 -1.03 2.01
CA ASP A 78 14.04 -1.68 1.38
C ASP A 78 13.70 -3.02 0.71
N GLU A 79 12.72 -3.77 1.24
CA GLU A 79 12.20 -4.99 0.61
C GLU A 79 11.07 -4.70 -0.39
N CYS A 80 10.55 -3.48 -0.43
CA CYS A 80 9.36 -3.13 -1.20
C CYS A 80 9.59 -1.95 -2.17
N CYS A 81 10.72 -1.93 -2.87
CA CYS A 81 11.04 -0.93 -3.90
C CYS A 81 11.31 -1.54 -5.29
N MET A 82 10.92 -2.78 -5.50
CA MET A 82 11.23 -3.54 -6.72
C MET A 82 10.74 -2.90 -8.02
N TRP A 83 9.72 -2.06 -7.98
CA TRP A 83 9.13 -1.39 -9.16
C TRP A 83 9.86 -0.12 -9.58
N ALA A 84 10.81 0.40 -8.79
CA ALA A 84 11.42 1.71 -9.04
C ALA A 84 12.12 1.78 -10.41
N SER A 85 12.83 0.73 -10.85
CA SER A 85 13.47 0.69 -12.16
C SER A 85 12.45 0.71 -13.32
N ASP A 86 11.38 -0.11 -13.18
CA ASP A 86 10.33 -0.20 -14.20
C ASP A 86 9.50 1.07 -14.27
N ALA A 87 9.25 1.73 -13.14
CA ALA A 87 8.57 3.02 -13.08
C ALA A 87 9.40 4.09 -13.82
N LEU A 88 10.68 4.24 -13.48
CA LEU A 88 11.57 5.20 -14.18
C LEU A 88 11.65 4.94 -15.68
N ALA A 89 11.74 3.68 -16.11
CA ALA A 89 11.78 3.32 -17.53
C ALA A 89 10.49 3.72 -18.29
N ARG A 90 9.38 3.95 -17.56
CA ARG A 90 8.08 4.39 -18.10
C ARG A 90 7.83 5.88 -17.91
N GLY A 91 8.81 6.64 -17.44
CA GLY A 91 8.63 8.06 -17.19
C GLY A 91 7.88 8.38 -15.90
N ILE A 92 7.82 7.45 -14.95
CA ILE A 92 7.11 7.56 -13.67
C ILE A 92 8.14 7.68 -12.55
N SER A 93 7.99 8.66 -11.67
CA SER A 93 8.73 8.73 -10.41
C SER A 93 8.14 7.73 -9.41
N PHE A 94 8.98 7.18 -8.53
CA PHE A 94 8.58 6.17 -7.57
C PHE A 94 9.05 6.52 -6.16
N ALA A 95 8.18 6.34 -5.16
CA ALA A 95 8.54 6.45 -3.76
C ALA A 95 8.04 5.23 -2.98
N SER A 96 8.89 4.62 -2.14
CA SER A 96 8.49 3.60 -1.18
C SER A 96 8.63 4.16 0.23
N ILE A 97 7.51 4.24 0.98
CA ILE A 97 7.48 4.78 2.34
C ILE A 97 7.82 3.68 3.33
N ASN A 98 8.76 3.98 4.23
CA ASN A 98 9.03 3.20 5.44
C ASN A 98 8.31 3.83 6.64
N TYR A 99 8.08 3.03 7.68
CA TYR A 99 7.47 3.46 8.93
C TYR A 99 7.94 2.56 10.09
N THR A 100 7.85 3.05 11.32
CA THR A 100 8.20 2.28 12.52
C THR A 100 7.19 1.16 12.75
N LEU A 101 7.70 -0.04 12.94
CA LEU A 101 6.87 -1.24 13.10
C LEU A 101 6.28 -1.36 14.51
N ALA A 102 5.12 -1.99 14.63
CA ALA A 102 4.61 -2.46 15.91
C ALA A 102 5.52 -3.59 16.47
N PRO A 103 5.69 -3.68 17.80
CA PRO A 103 5.03 -2.89 18.84
C PRO A 103 5.75 -1.56 19.18
N HIS A 104 6.79 -1.15 18.44
CA HIS A 104 7.57 0.08 18.71
C HIS A 104 6.79 1.35 18.38
N ALA A 105 5.77 1.25 17.53
CA ALA A 105 4.81 2.31 17.24
C ALA A 105 3.37 1.78 17.34
N THR A 106 2.43 2.62 17.78
CA THR A 106 0.99 2.33 17.68
C THR A 106 0.53 2.48 16.24
N LEU A 107 -0.56 1.80 15.86
CA LEU A 107 -1.11 1.92 14.52
C LEU A 107 -1.49 3.36 14.15
N ALA A 108 -2.03 4.12 15.11
CA ALA A 108 -2.32 5.55 14.90
C ALA A 108 -1.05 6.35 14.60
N HIS A 109 0.08 6.05 15.26
CA HIS A 109 1.36 6.69 14.98
C HIS A 109 1.90 6.30 13.59
N ILE A 110 1.78 5.02 13.21
CA ILE A 110 2.17 4.54 11.87
C ILE A 110 1.39 5.28 10.77
N VAL A 111 0.07 5.45 10.91
CA VAL A 111 -0.75 6.26 9.99
C VAL A 111 -0.22 7.70 9.92
N GLN A 112 0.13 8.30 11.06
CA GLN A 112 0.67 9.65 11.08
C GLN A 112 2.05 9.75 10.40
N GLN A 113 2.92 8.75 10.56
CA GLN A 113 4.21 8.69 9.85
C GLN A 113 3.99 8.64 8.32
N CYS A 114 3.06 7.81 7.83
CA CYS A 114 2.72 7.77 6.40
C CYS A 114 2.19 9.12 5.89
N ARG A 115 1.34 9.81 6.66
CA ARG A 115 0.89 11.17 6.32
C ARG A 115 2.04 12.18 6.27
N SER A 116 2.96 12.09 7.22
CA SER A 116 4.15 12.94 7.24
C SER A 116 5.06 12.71 6.03
N ALA A 117 5.21 11.45 5.60
CA ALA A 117 5.97 11.12 4.39
C ALA A 117 5.32 11.70 3.12
N LEU A 118 3.99 11.62 3.00
CA LEU A 118 3.25 12.23 1.90
C LEU A 118 3.37 13.75 1.89
N LEU A 119 3.25 14.39 3.04
CA LEU A 119 3.44 15.83 3.19
C LEU A 119 4.87 16.25 2.81
N TRP A 120 5.86 15.43 3.19
CA TRP A 120 7.25 15.67 2.79
C TRP A 120 7.41 15.57 1.26
N LEU A 121 6.81 14.56 0.62
CA LEU A 121 6.82 14.41 -0.84
C LEU A 121 6.19 15.63 -1.53
N GLU A 122 5.08 16.13 -1.04
CA GLU A 122 4.38 17.29 -1.57
C GLU A 122 5.24 18.58 -1.45
N GLN A 123 5.92 18.78 -0.31
CA GLN A 123 6.55 20.06 0.02
C GLN A 123 8.04 20.13 -0.30
N HIS A 124 8.77 19.02 -0.24
CA HIS A 124 10.23 19.02 -0.23
C HIS A 124 10.88 18.22 -1.35
N SER A 125 10.14 17.37 -2.05
CA SER A 125 10.71 16.51 -3.07
C SER A 125 11.14 17.24 -4.36
N GLN A 126 10.78 18.51 -4.53
CA GLN A 126 10.87 19.27 -5.78
C GLN A 126 10.07 18.63 -6.93
N LEU A 127 9.16 17.70 -6.60
CA LEU A 127 8.21 17.13 -7.52
C LEU A 127 6.97 18.03 -7.61
N THR A 128 6.51 18.24 -8.82
CA THR A 128 5.23 18.88 -9.14
C THR A 128 4.40 17.94 -10.01
N PRO A 129 4.13 16.69 -9.53
CA PRO A 129 3.55 15.67 -10.39
C PRO A 129 2.14 16.05 -10.80
N GLN A 130 1.84 15.83 -12.07
CA GLN A 130 0.47 16.04 -12.58
C GLN A 130 -0.49 15.01 -11.99
N ARG A 131 0.03 13.85 -11.59
CA ARG A 131 -0.72 12.76 -10.96
C ARG A 131 0.12 12.09 -9.88
N THR A 132 -0.47 11.90 -8.72
CA THR A 132 0.12 11.10 -7.64
C THR A 132 -0.83 9.95 -7.34
N VAL A 133 -0.35 8.73 -7.56
CA VAL A 133 -1.10 7.51 -7.23
C VAL A 133 -0.45 6.86 -6.02
N ILE A 134 -1.24 6.68 -4.97
CA ILE A 134 -0.82 5.92 -3.79
C ILE A 134 -1.19 4.45 -3.98
N SER A 135 -0.30 3.56 -3.60
CA SER A 135 -0.57 2.12 -3.58
C SER A 135 -0.03 1.50 -2.30
N GLY A 136 -0.57 0.37 -1.96
CA GLY A 136 -0.08 -0.47 -0.87
C GLY A 136 -0.68 -1.85 -0.96
N SER A 137 -0.06 -2.80 -0.27
CA SER A 137 -0.53 -4.17 -0.21
C SER A 137 -0.82 -4.57 1.24
N SER A 138 -1.93 -5.28 1.48
CA SER A 138 -2.31 -5.79 2.82
C SER A 138 -2.40 -4.63 3.84
N ALA A 139 -1.63 -4.67 4.91
CA ALA A 139 -1.49 -3.56 5.87
C ALA A 139 -1.10 -2.24 5.20
N GLY A 140 -0.31 -2.28 4.10
CA GLY A 140 0.03 -1.10 3.32
C GLY A 140 -1.16 -0.51 2.55
N ALA A 141 -2.09 -1.34 2.08
CA ALA A 141 -3.33 -0.89 1.46
C ALA A 141 -4.25 -0.20 2.48
N HIS A 142 -4.32 -0.73 3.71
CA HIS A 142 -4.97 -0.04 4.83
C HIS A 142 -4.37 1.36 5.05
N LEU A 143 -3.03 1.45 5.17
CA LEU A 143 -2.34 2.73 5.37
C LEU A 143 -2.56 3.70 4.19
N ALA A 144 -2.51 3.20 2.95
CA ALA A 144 -2.81 3.97 1.76
C ALA A 144 -4.25 4.53 1.77
N ALA A 145 -5.23 3.72 2.19
CA ALA A 145 -6.61 4.15 2.34
C ALA A 145 -6.77 5.22 3.43
N MET A 146 -6.14 5.02 4.61
CA MET A 146 -6.15 6.00 5.71
C MET A 146 -5.50 7.34 5.34
N CYS A 147 -4.59 7.34 4.37
CA CYS A 147 -3.87 8.54 3.92
C CYS A 147 -4.48 9.18 2.65
N SER A 148 -5.51 8.58 2.06
CA SER A 148 -6.12 9.07 0.82
C SER A 148 -7.63 9.16 0.90
N THR A 149 -8.32 8.05 0.75
CA THR A 149 -9.79 7.99 0.69
C THR A 149 -10.48 8.23 2.02
N SER A 150 -9.75 8.20 3.13
CA SER A 150 -10.23 8.51 4.48
C SER A 150 -9.55 9.76 5.09
N ASP A 151 -8.90 10.57 4.26
CA ASP A 151 -8.24 11.81 4.70
C ASP A 151 -8.81 13.03 3.98
N PRO A 152 -9.67 13.83 4.63
CA PRO A 152 -10.27 15.00 4.00
C PRO A 152 -9.28 16.15 3.76
N SER A 153 -8.07 16.09 4.35
CA SER A 153 -7.02 17.08 4.12
C SER A 153 -6.13 16.76 2.92
N ASN A 154 -6.28 15.56 2.34
CA ASN A 154 -5.48 15.15 1.21
C ASN A 154 -5.85 15.93 -0.06
N ASN A 155 -4.87 16.62 -0.64
CA ASN A 155 -4.97 17.28 -1.94
C ASN A 155 -3.85 16.82 -2.90
N PHE A 156 -2.94 15.99 -2.44
CA PHE A 156 -1.78 15.53 -3.19
C PHE A 156 -2.04 14.24 -3.96
N ILE A 157 -2.85 13.33 -3.39
CA ILE A 157 -3.17 12.04 -3.99
C ILE A 157 -4.35 12.18 -4.95
N THR A 158 -4.14 11.81 -6.21
CA THR A 158 -5.16 11.90 -7.28
C THR A 158 -5.79 10.56 -7.62
N GLY A 159 -5.18 9.44 -7.22
CA GLY A 159 -5.68 8.08 -7.41
C GLY A 159 -5.08 7.11 -6.41
N ALA A 160 -5.72 5.96 -6.23
CA ALA A 160 -5.23 4.90 -5.36
C ALA A 160 -5.32 3.52 -5.99
N VAL A 161 -4.36 2.64 -5.66
CA VAL A 161 -4.36 1.21 -6.01
C VAL A 161 -4.17 0.42 -4.72
N LEU A 162 -5.24 -0.19 -4.25
CA LEU A 162 -5.35 -0.82 -2.94
C LEU A 162 -5.37 -2.35 -3.13
N LEU A 163 -4.28 -3.03 -2.74
CA LEU A 163 -4.09 -4.46 -2.99
C LEU A 163 -4.34 -5.26 -1.73
N SER A 164 -5.34 -6.17 -1.75
CA SER A 164 -5.56 -7.17 -0.70
C SER A 164 -5.61 -6.58 0.70
N GLY A 165 -6.27 -5.44 0.87
CA GLY A 165 -6.21 -4.66 2.11
C GLY A 165 -7.10 -5.21 3.22
N VAL A 166 -6.88 -4.69 4.43
CA VAL A 166 -7.77 -4.88 5.57
C VAL A 166 -8.34 -3.52 5.94
N TYR A 167 -9.63 -3.32 5.71
CA TYR A 167 -10.27 -2.01 5.82
C TYR A 167 -11.22 -1.90 7.03
N ASP A 168 -11.65 -3.03 7.58
CA ASP A 168 -12.30 -3.14 8.89
C ASP A 168 -11.39 -3.92 9.84
N LEU A 169 -10.87 -3.26 10.86
CA LEU A 169 -9.92 -3.85 11.81
C LEU A 169 -10.59 -4.58 12.98
N ARG A 170 -11.91 -4.43 13.17
CA ARG A 170 -12.62 -5.02 14.29
C ARG A 170 -12.46 -6.55 14.40
N PRO A 171 -12.49 -7.32 13.30
CA PRO A 171 -12.23 -8.76 13.36
C PRO A 171 -10.84 -9.11 13.90
N LEU A 172 -9.82 -8.28 13.63
CA LEU A 172 -8.44 -8.53 14.06
C LEU A 172 -8.28 -8.53 15.59
N LEU A 173 -9.17 -7.85 16.33
CA LEU A 173 -9.17 -7.83 17.80
C LEU A 173 -9.21 -9.22 18.42
N HIS A 174 -9.71 -10.20 17.69
CA HIS A 174 -9.90 -11.58 18.12
C HIS A 174 -8.93 -12.57 17.48
N THR A 175 -7.81 -12.06 16.95
CA THR A 175 -6.75 -12.84 16.28
C THR A 175 -5.39 -12.50 16.88
N THR A 176 -4.40 -13.35 16.64
CA THR A 176 -3.00 -13.11 17.05
C THR A 176 -2.35 -11.93 16.31
N VAL A 177 -2.98 -11.41 15.26
CA VAL A 177 -2.54 -10.18 14.59
C VAL A 177 -2.55 -9.00 15.56
N ASN A 178 -3.48 -8.96 16.50
CA ASN A 178 -3.60 -7.89 17.49
C ASN A 178 -2.56 -7.96 18.63
N ASP A 179 -1.84 -9.07 18.79
CA ASP A 179 -0.88 -9.20 19.90
C ASP A 179 0.19 -8.08 19.94
N PRO A 180 0.86 -7.73 18.82
CA PRO A 180 1.80 -6.61 18.81
C PRO A 180 1.12 -5.23 18.70
N LEU A 181 -0.11 -5.15 18.20
CA LEU A 181 -0.82 -3.89 17.96
C LEU A 181 -1.53 -3.38 19.22
N GLN A 182 -2.04 -4.30 20.06
CA GLN A 182 -2.80 -4.02 21.28
C GLN A 182 -3.97 -3.03 21.04
N LEU A 183 -4.63 -3.15 19.87
CA LEU A 183 -5.77 -2.30 19.51
C LEU A 183 -6.93 -2.55 20.47
N THR A 184 -7.49 -1.46 20.96
CA THR A 184 -8.79 -1.43 21.62
C THR A 184 -9.93 -1.41 20.59
N GLN A 185 -11.17 -1.64 21.02
CA GLN A 185 -12.35 -1.56 20.17
C GLN A 185 -12.50 -0.16 19.52
N ASP A 186 -12.27 0.90 20.29
CA ASP A 186 -12.42 2.27 19.81
C ASP A 186 -11.32 2.62 18.79
N GLU A 187 -10.08 2.18 19.03
CA GLU A 187 -8.98 2.34 18.07
C GLU A 187 -9.23 1.56 16.79
N ALA A 188 -9.71 0.31 16.88
CA ALA A 188 -10.05 -0.49 15.71
C ALA A 188 -11.14 0.20 14.86
N ILE A 189 -12.17 0.78 15.51
CA ILE A 189 -13.20 1.57 14.80
C ILE A 189 -12.60 2.83 14.18
N GLY A 190 -11.83 3.60 14.96
CA GLY A 190 -11.25 4.87 14.51
C GLY A 190 -10.20 4.74 13.40
N LEU A 191 -9.56 3.57 13.30
CA LEU A 191 -8.52 3.28 12.30
C LEU A 191 -9.01 2.32 11.19
N SER A 192 -10.30 2.04 11.10
CA SER A 192 -10.89 1.25 10.00
C SER A 192 -11.36 2.18 8.88
N PRO A 193 -10.72 2.21 7.70
CA PRO A 193 -11.19 3.01 6.56
C PRO A 193 -12.64 2.71 6.16
N GLN A 194 -13.07 1.45 6.28
CA GLN A 194 -14.44 1.01 6.05
C GLN A 194 -15.49 1.75 6.88
N LEU A 195 -15.10 2.26 8.05
CA LEU A 195 -15.99 2.91 9.01
C LEU A 195 -15.84 4.45 9.03
N GLN A 196 -14.93 4.98 8.20
CA GLN A 196 -14.73 6.43 8.08
C GLN A 196 -15.56 7.00 6.95
N ALA A 197 -15.81 8.31 7.03
CA ALA A 197 -16.39 9.02 5.90
C ALA A 197 -15.42 9.02 4.71
N VAL A 198 -15.93 8.76 3.51
CA VAL A 198 -15.12 8.76 2.30
C VAL A 198 -14.74 10.19 1.93
N SER A 199 -13.45 10.42 1.72
CA SER A 199 -12.91 11.62 1.04
C SER A 199 -12.66 11.24 -0.42
N PRO A 200 -13.55 11.58 -1.34
CA PRO A 200 -13.50 11.05 -2.70
C PRO A 200 -12.27 11.55 -3.45
N ILE A 201 -11.53 10.61 -4.04
CA ILE A 201 -10.47 10.87 -5.02
C ILE A 201 -10.93 10.41 -6.40
N ALA A 202 -10.28 10.90 -7.45
CA ALA A 202 -10.80 10.77 -8.82
C ALA A 202 -11.01 9.32 -9.26
N GLN A 203 -10.06 8.44 -8.95
CA GLN A 203 -10.10 7.03 -9.37
C GLN A 203 -9.45 6.14 -8.31
N VAL A 204 -10.06 4.99 -8.05
CA VAL A 204 -9.52 3.96 -7.15
C VAL A 204 -9.57 2.61 -7.85
N VAL A 205 -8.49 1.83 -7.72
CA VAL A 205 -8.46 0.40 -8.05
C VAL A 205 -8.39 -0.34 -6.73
N VAL A 206 -9.33 -1.24 -6.49
CA VAL A 206 -9.29 -2.22 -5.40
C VAL A 206 -9.06 -3.58 -6.03
N ALA A 207 -7.95 -4.23 -5.69
CA ALA A 207 -7.59 -5.51 -6.30
C ALA A 207 -7.15 -6.53 -5.25
N TRP A 208 -7.34 -7.81 -5.57
CA TRP A 208 -6.95 -8.94 -4.73
C TRP A 208 -6.62 -10.15 -5.58
N GLY A 209 -5.91 -11.13 -5.01
CA GLY A 209 -5.60 -12.37 -5.69
C GLY A 209 -6.77 -13.36 -5.68
N GLU A 210 -6.90 -14.15 -6.72
CA GLU A 210 -7.89 -15.24 -6.81
C GLU A 210 -7.74 -16.24 -5.65
N HIS A 211 -6.50 -16.52 -5.24
CA HIS A 211 -6.17 -17.46 -4.18
C HIS A 211 -5.97 -16.76 -2.83
N GLU A 212 -7.00 -16.02 -2.39
CA GLU A 212 -7.03 -15.43 -1.06
C GLU A 212 -8.14 -16.03 -0.19
N THR A 213 -8.05 -15.83 1.13
CA THR A 213 -9.13 -16.22 2.04
C THR A 213 -10.39 -15.40 1.77
N ASN A 214 -11.56 -15.95 2.10
CA ASN A 214 -12.81 -15.23 1.89
C ASN A 214 -12.83 -13.89 2.63
N SER A 215 -12.29 -13.83 3.86
CA SER A 215 -12.26 -12.58 4.62
C SER A 215 -11.46 -11.47 3.94
N PHE A 216 -10.36 -11.76 3.26
CA PHE A 216 -9.63 -10.75 2.49
C PHE A 216 -10.37 -10.30 1.23
N LYS A 217 -11.04 -11.25 0.55
CA LYS A 217 -11.90 -10.91 -0.59
C LYS A 217 -13.09 -10.06 -0.15
N ASP A 218 -13.77 -10.44 0.93
CA ASP A 218 -14.91 -9.70 1.49
C ASP A 218 -14.48 -8.28 1.92
N GLN A 219 -13.35 -8.13 2.60
CA GLN A 219 -12.78 -6.82 2.95
C GLN A 219 -12.57 -5.93 1.73
N SER A 220 -12.06 -6.50 0.63
CA SER A 220 -11.84 -5.76 -0.61
C SER A 220 -13.14 -5.37 -1.31
N HIS A 221 -14.10 -6.30 -1.40
CA HIS A 221 -15.42 -6.04 -1.95
C HIS A 221 -16.19 -4.98 -1.18
N ASP A 222 -16.32 -5.16 0.15
CA ASP A 222 -17.07 -4.25 1.00
C ASP A 222 -16.49 -2.84 0.94
N TYR A 223 -15.15 -2.73 0.91
CA TYR A 223 -14.49 -1.43 0.82
C TYR A 223 -14.68 -0.77 -0.55
N ALA A 224 -14.65 -1.53 -1.62
CA ALA A 224 -14.94 -1.01 -2.95
C ALA A 224 -16.37 -0.49 -3.07
N GLU A 225 -17.36 -1.18 -2.47
CA GLU A 225 -18.73 -0.72 -2.38
C GLU A 225 -18.86 0.56 -1.55
N HIS A 226 -18.19 0.61 -0.39
CA HIS A 226 -18.15 1.80 0.47
C HIS A 226 -17.59 3.03 -0.26
N LEU A 227 -16.48 2.87 -0.97
CA LEU A 227 -15.86 3.93 -1.79
C LEU A 227 -16.77 4.39 -2.92
N THR A 228 -17.43 3.45 -3.59
CA THR A 228 -18.39 3.76 -4.67
C THR A 228 -19.59 4.54 -4.14
N ALA A 229 -20.15 4.13 -3.00
CA ALA A 229 -21.23 4.85 -2.33
C ALA A 229 -20.79 6.26 -1.87
N GLY A 230 -19.51 6.40 -1.52
CA GLY A 230 -18.87 7.66 -1.14
C GLY A 230 -18.49 8.58 -2.32
N GLY A 231 -18.75 8.16 -3.57
CA GLY A 231 -18.55 8.99 -4.76
C GLY A 231 -17.22 8.81 -5.49
N CYS A 232 -16.41 7.81 -5.13
CA CYS A 232 -15.23 7.44 -5.91
C CYS A 232 -15.61 6.67 -7.18
N ASN A 233 -14.83 6.83 -8.25
CA ASN A 233 -14.86 5.93 -9.40
C ASN A 233 -13.96 4.72 -9.12
N VAL A 234 -14.56 3.56 -8.86
CA VAL A 234 -13.84 2.36 -8.37
C VAL A 234 -13.84 1.27 -9.43
N ALA A 235 -12.64 0.78 -9.77
CA ALA A 235 -12.45 -0.46 -10.49
C ALA A 235 -12.13 -1.59 -9.49
N GLN A 236 -12.82 -2.72 -9.59
CA GLN A 236 -12.55 -3.92 -8.82
C GLN A 236 -11.87 -4.96 -9.71
N ILE A 237 -10.77 -5.56 -9.25
CA ILE A 237 -9.98 -6.52 -10.04
C ILE A 237 -9.62 -7.73 -9.17
N GLU A 238 -10.20 -8.87 -9.46
CA GLU A 238 -9.67 -10.16 -9.00
C GLU A 238 -8.55 -10.57 -9.97
N VAL A 239 -7.34 -10.78 -9.48
CA VAL A 239 -6.17 -11.11 -10.29
C VAL A 239 -6.04 -12.63 -10.34
N GLU A 240 -6.29 -13.21 -11.52
CA GLU A 240 -6.24 -14.66 -11.75
C GLU A 240 -4.87 -15.25 -11.40
N GLU A 241 -4.86 -16.47 -10.87
CA GLU A 241 -3.66 -17.25 -10.51
C GLU A 241 -2.77 -16.56 -9.44
N ARG A 242 -3.20 -15.45 -8.81
CA ARG A 242 -2.45 -14.77 -7.76
C ARG A 242 -3.00 -15.08 -6.38
N ASP A 243 -2.06 -15.14 -5.42
CA ASP A 243 -2.40 -15.15 -4.00
C ASP A 243 -2.11 -13.78 -3.34
N HIS A 244 -2.32 -13.69 -2.05
CA HIS A 244 -2.15 -12.48 -1.26
C HIS A 244 -0.75 -11.85 -1.37
N PHE A 245 0.27 -12.66 -1.60
CA PHE A 245 1.66 -12.20 -1.58
C PHE A 245 2.19 -11.87 -2.97
N ASP A 246 1.77 -12.59 -4.01
CA ASP A 246 2.32 -12.39 -5.35
C ASP A 246 1.46 -11.49 -6.26
N VAL A 247 0.24 -11.12 -5.85
CA VAL A 247 -0.58 -10.13 -6.56
C VAL A 247 0.15 -8.80 -6.78
N ILE A 248 1.06 -8.43 -5.88
CA ILE A 248 1.84 -7.20 -5.97
C ILE A 248 2.78 -7.16 -7.19
N TYR A 249 3.18 -8.32 -7.74
CA TYR A 249 4.07 -8.35 -8.89
C TYR A 249 3.45 -7.76 -10.15
N ASP A 250 2.12 -7.72 -10.22
CA ASP A 250 1.40 -7.19 -11.35
C ASP A 250 1.14 -5.67 -11.26
N LEU A 251 1.53 -5.00 -10.16
CA LEU A 251 1.19 -3.60 -9.86
C LEU A 251 1.39 -2.63 -11.04
N ILE A 252 2.52 -2.70 -11.75
CA ILE A 252 2.82 -1.91 -12.96
C ILE A 252 3.27 -2.78 -14.12
N THR A 253 2.90 -4.06 -14.13
CA THR A 253 3.25 -5.00 -15.19
C THR A 253 2.28 -4.84 -16.36
N PRO A 254 2.73 -4.38 -17.54
CA PRO A 254 1.84 -4.22 -18.70
C PRO A 254 1.24 -5.55 -19.15
N ALA A 255 0.08 -5.47 -19.78
CA ALA A 255 -0.71 -6.61 -20.26
C ALA A 255 -1.22 -7.53 -19.14
N THR A 256 -1.24 -7.04 -17.90
CA THR A 256 -2.03 -7.61 -16.81
C THR A 256 -3.17 -6.65 -16.47
N PRO A 257 -4.36 -7.13 -16.04
CA PRO A 257 -5.48 -6.25 -15.70
C PRO A 257 -5.12 -5.20 -14.65
N LEU A 258 -4.40 -5.61 -13.60
CA LEU A 258 -3.95 -4.72 -12.53
C LEU A 258 -2.94 -3.70 -13.03
N GLY A 259 -1.92 -4.16 -13.76
CA GLY A 259 -0.86 -3.29 -14.26
C GLY A 259 -1.37 -2.26 -15.26
N ASP A 260 -2.24 -2.66 -16.17
CA ASP A 260 -2.85 -1.75 -17.15
C ASP A 260 -3.75 -0.71 -16.46
N ALA A 261 -4.54 -1.10 -15.45
CA ALA A 261 -5.34 -0.18 -14.65
C ALA A 261 -4.47 0.83 -13.89
N THR A 262 -3.39 0.36 -13.24
CA THR A 262 -2.44 1.23 -12.53
C THR A 262 -1.74 2.21 -13.47
N LEU A 263 -1.25 1.73 -14.60
CA LEU A 263 -0.60 2.58 -15.60
C LEU A 263 -1.58 3.59 -16.22
N GLN A 264 -2.85 3.24 -16.35
CA GLN A 264 -3.88 4.19 -16.78
C GLN A 264 -4.08 5.32 -15.78
N LEU A 265 -4.06 5.05 -14.46
CA LEU A 265 -4.14 6.08 -13.42
C LEU A 265 -2.95 7.04 -13.46
N LEU A 266 -1.76 6.52 -13.76
CA LEU A 266 -0.53 7.29 -13.76
C LEU A 266 -0.33 8.11 -15.05
N LEU A 267 -0.68 7.55 -16.22
CA LEU A 267 -0.26 8.08 -17.53
C LEU A 267 -1.38 8.74 -18.35
N ARG A 268 -2.65 8.62 -17.93
CA ARG A 268 -3.82 9.14 -18.67
C ARG A 268 -4.70 10.02 -17.81
#